data_f2b8954181f842b8413baa12ae38195d
#
_entry.id   f2b8954181f842b8413baa12ae38195d
#
_cell.length_a   1.000
_cell.length_b   1.000
_cell.length_c   1.000
_cell.angle_alpha   90.00
_cell.angle_beta   90.00
_cell.angle_gamma   90.00
#
_symmetry.space_group_name_H-M   'P 1'
#
loop_
_entity.id
_entity.type
_entity.pdbx_description
1 polymer ?
#
loop_
_entity_poly.entity_id
_entity_poly.type
_entity_poly.pdbx_seq_one_letter_code
_entity_poly.pdbx_strand_id
1 'polypeptide(L)'
;EGTGAVGARLYYPNETIQHAGTIIGIGGIAGHMFVDMPGERTGYMHKAAIQQDLSAVTAACMMVKRSIFEAVNGFEEKLSVAFNDVDLCLRIRAQGELIVYDPYVELYHYESKSRGTEDSKEKVRRFQEEIEFMRCRWEKLLKAGDPYYNKHFSLTKWNYSLKPFE
;
A
#
# COMPACT_ATOMS: atom_id res chain seq x y z
N GLU A 1 -5.42 -9.69 -19.22
CA GLU A 1 -5.12 -8.42 -19.93
C GLU A 1 -5.45 -7.27 -18.97
N GLY A 2 -4.62 -6.21 -18.98
CA GLY A 2 -4.84 -5.03 -18.13
C GLY A 2 -4.32 -5.14 -16.68
N THR A 3 -3.79 -6.27 -16.24
CA THR A 3 -3.20 -6.41 -14.90
C THR A 3 -1.70 -6.14 -14.96
N GLY A 4 -1.26 -5.09 -14.28
CA GLY A 4 0.14 -4.68 -14.21
C GLY A 4 0.90 -5.30 -13.05
N ALA A 5 0.27 -5.36 -11.87
CA ALA A 5 0.83 -5.99 -10.70
C ALA A 5 -0.22 -6.74 -9.88
N VAL A 6 0.21 -7.76 -9.15
CA VAL A 6 -0.61 -8.54 -8.21
C VAL A 6 0.13 -8.64 -6.88
N GLY A 7 -0.54 -8.32 -5.77
CA GLY A 7 0.00 -8.43 -4.42
C GLY A 7 -0.75 -9.44 -3.57
N ALA A 8 -0.03 -10.12 -2.68
CA ALA A 8 -0.53 -11.15 -1.79
C ALA A 8 -1.12 -10.56 -0.50
N ARG A 9 -1.88 -11.37 0.22
CA ARG A 9 -2.25 -11.13 1.63
C ARG A 9 -1.07 -11.50 2.52
N LEU A 10 -0.70 -10.61 3.44
CA LEU A 10 0.40 -10.87 4.35
C LEU A 10 -0.04 -10.83 5.81
N TYR A 11 0.56 -11.71 6.59
CA TYR A 11 0.34 -11.81 8.02
C TYR A 11 1.59 -11.49 8.83
N TYR A 12 1.38 -10.95 10.00
CA TYR A 12 2.38 -10.95 11.07
C TYR A 12 2.51 -12.36 11.69
N PRO A 13 3.63 -12.63 12.40
CA PRO A 13 3.83 -13.92 13.06
C PRO A 13 2.76 -14.29 14.10
N ASN A 14 1.97 -13.33 14.58
CA ASN A 14 0.88 -13.49 15.54
C ASN A 14 -0.49 -13.72 14.89
N GLU A 15 -0.53 -14.14 13.62
CA GLU A 15 -1.74 -14.43 12.86
C GLU A 15 -2.65 -13.21 12.60
N THR A 16 -2.16 -11.99 12.79
CA THR A 16 -2.90 -10.79 12.41
C THR A 16 -2.51 -10.31 11.01
N ILE A 17 -3.41 -9.59 10.34
CA ILE A 17 -3.16 -9.03 9.01
C ILE A 17 -2.09 -7.96 9.09
N GLN A 18 -1.06 -8.08 8.27
CA GLN A 18 -0.08 -7.04 8.02
C GLN A 18 -0.44 -6.23 6.77
N HIS A 19 -0.89 -6.92 5.72
CA HIS A 19 -1.24 -6.31 4.44
C HIS A 19 -2.44 -7.01 3.81
N ALA A 20 -3.43 -6.22 3.44
CA ALA A 20 -4.57 -6.62 2.63
C ALA A 20 -4.88 -5.56 1.56
N GLY A 21 -3.82 -4.97 1.01
CA GLY A 21 -3.89 -3.84 0.08
C GLY A 21 -3.56 -2.50 0.74
N THR A 22 -3.31 -1.50 -0.09
CA THR A 22 -2.89 -0.16 0.33
C THR A 22 -3.84 0.90 -0.21
N ILE A 23 -4.24 1.82 0.66
CA ILE A 23 -5.07 2.99 0.33
C ILE A 23 -4.22 4.25 0.35
N ILE A 24 -4.36 5.08 -0.68
CA ILE A 24 -3.70 6.38 -0.78
C ILE A 24 -4.40 7.39 0.13
N GLY A 25 -3.61 8.16 0.87
CA GLY A 25 -4.07 9.18 1.81
C GLY A 25 -4.11 8.72 3.26
N ILE A 26 -4.18 7.42 3.57
CA ILE A 26 -4.06 6.93 4.95
C ILE A 26 -2.69 7.33 5.52
N GLY A 27 -2.70 7.90 6.73
CA GLY A 27 -1.47 8.39 7.38
C GLY A 27 -0.79 9.57 6.66
N GLY A 28 -1.48 10.20 5.70
CA GLY A 28 -1.02 11.36 4.95
C GLY A 28 -0.41 11.05 3.57
N ILE A 29 0.04 9.82 3.32
CA ILE A 29 0.56 9.36 2.01
C ILE A 29 -0.15 8.08 1.57
N ALA A 30 0.07 6.99 2.28
CA ALA A 30 -0.53 5.70 2.00
C ALA A 30 -0.39 4.78 3.20
N GLY A 31 -1.36 3.88 3.40
CA GLY A 31 -1.31 2.91 4.49
C GLY A 31 -2.03 1.61 4.14
N HIS A 32 -1.61 0.53 4.79
CA HIS A 32 -2.20 -0.78 4.62
C HIS A 32 -3.58 -0.87 5.27
N MET A 33 -4.49 -1.60 4.64
CA MET A 33 -5.81 -1.89 5.20
C MET A 33 -5.74 -3.01 6.23
N PHE A 34 -6.61 -2.91 7.24
CA PHE A 34 -6.88 -3.97 8.23
C PHE A 34 -5.67 -4.42 9.05
N VAL A 35 -4.65 -3.56 9.19
CA VAL A 35 -3.47 -3.87 10.01
C VAL A 35 -3.90 -4.27 11.42
N ASP A 36 -3.25 -5.30 11.98
CA ASP A 36 -3.52 -5.92 13.29
C ASP A 36 -4.91 -6.57 13.44
N MET A 37 -5.73 -6.62 12.39
CA MET A 37 -6.99 -7.37 12.43
C MET A 37 -6.69 -8.87 12.45
N PRO A 38 -7.40 -9.67 13.30
CA PRO A 38 -7.27 -11.12 13.28
C PRO A 38 -7.45 -11.71 11.88
N GLY A 39 -6.56 -12.64 11.50
CA GLY A 39 -6.47 -13.17 10.13
C GLY A 39 -7.72 -13.87 9.64
N GLU A 40 -8.51 -14.48 10.53
CA GLU A 40 -9.79 -15.13 10.20
C GLU A 40 -10.90 -14.14 9.86
N ARG A 41 -10.74 -12.84 10.17
CA ARG A 41 -11.73 -11.82 9.85
C ARG A 41 -11.57 -11.32 8.42
N THR A 42 -12.70 -11.03 7.81
CA THR A 42 -12.78 -10.61 6.40
C THR A 42 -12.85 -9.09 6.21
N GLY A 43 -12.98 -8.33 7.32
CA GLY A 43 -13.07 -6.88 7.30
C GLY A 43 -14.37 -6.32 6.72
N TYR A 44 -14.40 -5.01 6.52
CA TYR A 44 -15.54 -4.30 5.94
C TYR A 44 -15.88 -4.87 4.55
N MET A 45 -17.15 -5.29 4.36
CA MET A 45 -17.63 -5.84 3.08
C MET A 45 -16.75 -6.97 2.52
N HIS A 46 -16.17 -7.79 3.39
CA HIS A 46 -15.25 -8.88 3.05
C HIS A 46 -13.98 -8.45 2.28
N LYS A 47 -13.61 -7.18 2.30
CA LYS A 47 -12.51 -6.64 1.49
C LYS A 47 -11.13 -7.26 1.76
N ALA A 48 -10.91 -7.85 2.94
CA ALA A 48 -9.68 -8.58 3.20
C ALA A 48 -9.67 -10.00 2.60
N ALA A 49 -10.81 -10.52 2.15
CA ALA A 49 -10.97 -11.89 1.69
C ALA A 49 -11.42 -12.03 0.22
N ILE A 50 -11.55 -10.93 -0.50
CA ILE A 50 -11.93 -10.93 -1.92
C ILE A 50 -10.82 -10.35 -2.79
N GLN A 51 -10.65 -10.91 -3.98
CA GLN A 51 -9.79 -10.32 -5.01
C GLN A 51 -10.40 -9.00 -5.49
N GLN A 52 -9.60 -7.95 -5.57
CA GLN A 52 -10.07 -6.62 -5.95
C GLN A 52 -8.96 -5.75 -6.52
N ASP A 53 -9.35 -4.76 -7.32
CA ASP A 53 -8.45 -3.71 -7.76
C ASP A 53 -8.25 -2.68 -6.66
N LEU A 54 -7.01 -2.21 -6.52
CA LEU A 54 -6.61 -1.22 -5.53
C LEU A 54 -5.63 -0.20 -6.12
N SER A 55 -5.34 0.84 -5.37
CA SER A 55 -4.34 1.83 -5.79
C SER A 55 -2.92 1.32 -5.68
N ALA A 56 -2.63 0.49 -4.68
CA ALA A 56 -1.31 -0.11 -4.50
C ALA A 56 -1.37 -1.40 -3.66
N VAL A 57 -0.30 -2.19 -3.77
CA VAL A 57 0.02 -3.36 -2.94
C VAL A 57 1.49 -3.28 -2.53
N THR A 58 1.87 -3.99 -1.45
CA THR A 58 3.25 -3.95 -0.97
C THR A 58 4.20 -4.83 -1.78
N ALA A 59 5.42 -4.36 -1.99
CA ALA A 59 6.50 -5.13 -2.62
C ALA A 59 7.06 -6.26 -1.74
N ALA A 60 6.62 -6.40 -0.49
CA ALA A 60 7.00 -7.54 0.36
C ALA A 60 6.58 -8.88 -0.28
N CYS A 61 5.47 -8.90 -1.04
CA CYS A 61 5.13 -9.97 -1.98
C CYS A 61 4.28 -9.38 -3.13
N MET A 62 4.93 -9.07 -4.23
CA MET A 62 4.28 -8.49 -5.41
C MET A 62 4.83 -9.14 -6.67
N MET A 63 3.96 -9.52 -7.59
CA MET A 63 4.30 -9.95 -8.93
C MET A 63 3.99 -8.84 -9.92
N VAL A 64 4.96 -8.49 -10.78
CA VAL A 64 4.82 -7.48 -11.83
C VAL A 64 5.27 -8.07 -13.16
N LYS A 65 4.57 -7.76 -14.24
CA LYS A 65 5.03 -8.12 -15.58
C LYS A 65 6.34 -7.39 -15.88
N ARG A 66 7.35 -8.13 -16.34
CA ARG A 66 8.68 -7.56 -16.65
C ARG A 66 8.60 -6.37 -17.60
N SER A 67 7.85 -6.49 -18.69
CA SER A 67 7.68 -5.42 -19.67
C SER A 67 7.08 -4.15 -19.07
N ILE A 68 6.14 -4.27 -18.12
CA ILE A 68 5.52 -3.13 -17.43
C ILE A 68 6.52 -2.53 -16.45
N PHE A 69 7.24 -3.35 -15.68
CA PHE A 69 8.26 -2.89 -14.76
C PHE A 69 9.35 -2.07 -15.49
N GLU A 70 9.81 -2.58 -16.63
CA GLU A 70 10.79 -1.89 -17.48
C GLU A 70 10.22 -0.61 -18.09
N ALA A 71 8.95 -0.61 -18.55
CA ALA A 71 8.28 0.54 -19.14
C ALA A 71 8.11 1.71 -18.16
N VAL A 72 7.97 1.41 -16.86
CA VAL A 72 7.88 2.43 -15.80
C VAL A 72 9.24 2.74 -15.15
N ASN A 73 10.35 2.22 -15.69
CA ASN A 73 11.71 2.37 -15.19
C ASN A 73 11.95 1.82 -13.76
N GLY A 74 11.28 0.72 -13.41
CA GLY A 74 11.49 0.04 -12.14
C GLY A 74 11.15 0.86 -10.89
N PHE A 75 11.84 0.60 -9.79
CA PHE A 75 11.68 1.37 -8.55
C PHE A 75 12.33 2.76 -8.64
N GLU A 76 11.77 3.74 -7.95
CA GLU A 76 12.32 5.08 -7.80
C GLU A 76 13.46 5.05 -6.76
N GLU A 77 14.68 5.40 -7.17
CA GLU A 77 15.86 5.33 -6.30
C GLU A 77 15.83 6.32 -5.12
N LYS A 78 15.06 7.41 -5.24
CA LYS A 78 14.88 8.39 -4.16
C LYS A 78 13.98 7.85 -3.03
N LEU A 79 13.25 6.78 -3.27
CA LEU A 79 12.41 6.08 -2.30
C LEU A 79 13.11 4.79 -1.88
N SER A 80 14.15 4.91 -1.06
CA SER A 80 15.01 3.78 -0.73
C SER A 80 14.38 2.79 0.26
N VAL A 81 13.39 3.22 1.04
CA VAL A 81 12.74 2.40 2.07
C VAL A 81 11.22 2.51 2.05
N ALA A 82 10.67 3.71 2.25
CA ALA A 82 9.23 3.89 2.31
C ALA A 82 8.64 4.25 0.95
N PHE A 83 7.41 3.80 0.71
CA PHE A 83 6.58 4.15 -0.44
C PHE A 83 7.12 3.80 -1.84
N ASN A 84 8.24 3.07 -1.95
CA ASN A 84 8.78 2.66 -3.25
C ASN A 84 7.81 1.75 -4.02
N ASP A 85 7.12 0.88 -3.34
CA ASP A 85 6.05 0.02 -3.86
C ASP A 85 4.80 0.81 -4.24
N VAL A 86 4.40 1.75 -3.41
CA VAL A 86 3.27 2.65 -3.67
C VAL A 86 3.53 3.46 -4.94
N ASP A 87 4.70 4.10 -5.05
CA ASP A 87 5.08 4.88 -6.23
C ASP A 87 5.12 4.02 -7.49
N LEU A 88 5.69 2.81 -7.41
CA LEU A 88 5.71 1.86 -8.52
C LEU A 88 4.28 1.52 -8.98
N CYS A 89 3.40 1.15 -8.05
CA CYS A 89 2.00 0.84 -8.35
C CYS A 89 1.29 2.03 -9.01
N LEU A 90 1.49 3.24 -8.51
CA LEU A 90 0.87 4.44 -9.07
C LEU A 90 1.38 4.76 -10.50
N ARG A 91 2.67 4.53 -10.78
CA ARG A 91 3.22 4.67 -12.15
C ARG A 91 2.68 3.60 -13.09
N ILE A 92 2.52 2.36 -12.64
CA ILE A 92 1.89 1.27 -13.39
C ILE A 92 0.43 1.65 -13.72
N ARG A 93 -0.32 2.14 -12.75
CA ARG A 93 -1.70 2.62 -12.98
C ARG A 93 -1.78 3.79 -13.96
N ALA A 94 -0.80 4.68 -13.95
CA ALA A 94 -0.73 5.78 -14.91
C ALA A 94 -0.57 5.31 -16.37
N GLN A 95 -0.14 4.06 -16.59
CA GLN A 95 -0.12 3.40 -17.91
C GLN A 95 -1.47 2.74 -18.28
N GLY A 96 -2.48 2.83 -17.40
CA GLY A 96 -3.78 2.21 -17.61
C GLY A 96 -3.90 0.76 -17.12
N GLU A 97 -2.89 0.25 -16.43
CA GLU A 97 -2.87 -1.11 -15.89
C GLU A 97 -3.47 -1.19 -14.49
N LEU A 98 -4.05 -2.33 -14.14
CA LEU A 98 -4.65 -2.58 -12.84
C LEU A 98 -3.61 -3.07 -11.82
N ILE A 99 -3.83 -2.73 -10.56
CA ILE A 99 -3.12 -3.29 -9.40
C ILE A 99 -4.12 -4.16 -8.65
N VAL A 100 -3.87 -5.45 -8.64
CA VAL A 100 -4.78 -6.45 -8.06
C VAL A 100 -4.27 -6.92 -6.70
N TYR A 101 -5.12 -6.89 -5.70
CA TYR A 101 -4.92 -7.60 -4.45
C TYR A 101 -5.51 -9.00 -4.57
N ASP A 102 -4.71 -10.03 -4.29
CA ASP A 102 -5.12 -11.43 -4.31
C ASP A 102 -5.05 -12.03 -2.90
N PRO A 103 -6.18 -12.22 -2.20
CA PRO A 103 -6.22 -12.78 -0.85
C PRO A 103 -6.00 -14.29 -0.80
N TYR A 104 -6.03 -14.99 -1.94
CA TYR A 104 -5.82 -16.44 -2.00
C TYR A 104 -4.35 -16.84 -1.92
N VAL A 105 -3.45 -15.88 -2.10
CA VAL A 105 -2.02 -16.03 -1.85
C VAL A 105 -1.73 -15.47 -0.47
N GLU A 106 -1.46 -16.33 0.49
CA GLU A 106 -1.24 -15.97 1.89
C GLU A 106 0.18 -16.30 2.34
N LEU A 107 0.88 -15.34 2.96
CA LEU A 107 2.26 -15.46 3.37
C LEU A 107 2.49 -14.74 4.72
N TYR A 108 3.51 -15.16 5.45
CA TYR A 108 3.99 -14.44 6.63
C TYR A 108 5.14 -13.52 6.26
N HIS A 109 5.07 -12.28 6.69
CA HIS A 109 6.15 -11.31 6.53
C HIS A 109 6.69 -10.89 7.89
N TYR A 110 7.92 -11.32 8.18
CA TYR A 110 8.63 -11.05 9.43
C TYR A 110 9.30 -9.67 9.36
N GLU A 111 8.47 -8.62 9.38
CA GLU A 111 8.91 -7.23 9.32
C GLU A 111 9.91 -6.89 10.43
N SER A 112 10.79 -5.93 10.15
CA SER A 112 11.79 -5.38 11.11
C SER A 112 12.91 -6.30 11.57
N LYS A 113 12.92 -7.60 11.27
CA LYS A 113 14.06 -8.47 11.65
C LYS A 113 15.38 -8.09 10.94
N SER A 114 15.29 -7.52 9.74
CA SER A 114 16.45 -7.14 8.94
C SER A 114 16.81 -5.65 9.00
N ARG A 115 15.90 -4.77 9.44
CA ARG A 115 16.06 -3.31 9.34
C ARG A 115 16.19 -2.60 10.69
N GLY A 116 15.78 -3.24 11.81
CA GLY A 116 15.72 -2.60 13.14
C GLY A 116 14.64 -1.51 13.22
N THR A 117 14.62 -0.78 14.36
CA THR A 117 13.67 0.32 14.58
C THR A 117 14.08 1.59 13.83
N GLU A 118 13.12 2.43 13.42
CA GLU A 118 13.33 3.70 12.71
C GLU A 118 13.72 4.87 13.64
N ASP A 119 14.56 4.62 14.65
CA ASP A 119 14.81 5.54 15.76
C ASP A 119 16.01 6.49 15.57
N SER A 120 16.84 6.28 14.54
CA SER A 120 17.97 7.17 14.31
C SER A 120 17.55 8.46 13.60
N LYS A 121 18.23 9.59 13.92
CA LYS A 121 17.99 10.90 13.29
C LYS A 121 18.07 10.83 11.75
N GLU A 122 18.97 10.01 11.23
CA GLU A 122 19.17 9.83 9.79
C GLU A 122 17.99 9.10 9.14
N LYS A 123 17.46 8.07 9.81
CA LYS A 123 16.27 7.32 9.34
C LYS A 123 15.02 8.20 9.35
N VAL A 124 14.84 9.01 10.42
CA VAL A 124 13.73 9.97 10.50
C VAL A 124 13.84 11.01 9.38
N ARG A 125 15.03 11.58 9.14
CA ARG A 125 15.24 12.55 8.05
C ARG A 125 14.94 11.94 6.69
N ARG A 126 15.48 10.75 6.39
CA ARG A 126 15.19 10.02 5.15
C ARG A 126 13.68 9.83 4.96
N PHE A 127 12.98 9.35 5.97
CA PHE A 127 11.54 9.14 5.91
C PHE A 127 10.76 10.44 5.62
N GLN A 128 11.20 11.57 6.18
CA GLN A 128 10.64 12.88 5.88
C GLN A 128 10.88 13.30 4.42
N GLU A 129 12.08 13.06 3.90
CA GLU A 129 12.44 13.32 2.50
C GLU A 129 11.60 12.46 1.54
N GLU A 130 11.38 11.18 1.88
CA GLU A 130 10.52 10.26 1.11
C GLU A 130 9.05 10.70 1.14
N ILE A 131 8.53 11.17 2.28
CA ILE A 131 7.19 11.76 2.40
C ILE A 131 7.04 12.98 1.48
N GLU A 132 7.99 13.89 1.54
CA GLU A 132 7.94 15.13 0.73
C GLU A 132 8.02 14.82 -0.77
N PHE A 133 8.87 13.87 -1.16
CA PHE A 133 8.93 13.39 -2.53
C PHE A 133 7.57 12.86 -3.02
N MET A 134 6.92 12.01 -2.22
CA MET A 134 5.59 11.47 -2.54
C MET A 134 4.53 12.57 -2.64
N ARG A 135 4.54 13.54 -1.72
CA ARG A 135 3.63 14.69 -1.74
C ARG A 135 3.77 15.51 -3.01
N CYS A 136 4.99 15.84 -3.38
CA CYS A 136 5.26 16.62 -4.61
C CYS A 136 4.84 15.84 -5.86
N ARG A 137 5.23 14.57 -5.96
CA ARG A 137 4.99 13.77 -7.15
C ARG A 137 3.51 13.44 -7.35
N TRP A 138 2.80 13.12 -6.28
CA TRP A 138 1.43 12.62 -6.30
C TRP A 138 0.40 13.61 -5.73
N GLU A 139 0.73 14.91 -5.68
CA GLU A 139 -0.09 15.96 -5.08
C GLU A 139 -1.55 15.92 -5.56
N LYS A 140 -1.75 15.79 -6.87
CA LYS A 140 -3.10 15.77 -7.47
C LYS A 140 -3.92 14.56 -6.98
N LEU A 141 -3.30 13.40 -6.92
CA LEU A 141 -3.95 12.17 -6.45
C LEU A 141 -4.26 12.25 -4.95
N LEU A 142 -3.31 12.71 -4.14
CA LEU A 142 -3.49 12.89 -2.70
C LEU A 142 -4.63 13.87 -2.39
N LYS A 143 -4.77 14.95 -3.16
CA LYS A 143 -5.88 15.90 -3.03
C LYS A 143 -7.22 15.33 -3.51
N ALA A 144 -7.23 14.56 -4.58
CA ALA A 144 -8.44 13.94 -5.12
C ALA A 144 -8.95 12.77 -4.26
N GLY A 145 -8.04 12.11 -3.53
CA GLY A 145 -8.29 10.91 -2.76
C GLY A 145 -8.15 9.63 -3.60
N ASP A 146 -8.12 8.50 -2.90
CA ASP A 146 -8.00 7.18 -3.51
C ASP A 146 -9.30 6.80 -4.24
N PRO A 147 -9.25 6.43 -5.53
CA PRO A 147 -10.47 6.07 -6.31
C PRO A 147 -11.16 4.79 -5.82
N TYR A 148 -10.47 3.93 -5.07
CA TYR A 148 -11.01 2.69 -4.49
C TYR A 148 -11.46 2.85 -3.03
N TYR A 149 -11.38 4.08 -2.48
CA TYR A 149 -11.70 4.36 -1.07
C TYR A 149 -12.69 5.52 -0.96
N ASN A 150 -13.86 5.25 -0.38
CA ASN A 150 -14.90 6.26 -0.28
C ASN A 150 -14.46 7.43 0.62
N LYS A 151 -14.68 8.66 0.16
CA LYS A 151 -14.29 9.91 0.83
C LYS A 151 -14.86 10.10 2.24
N HIS A 152 -15.91 9.36 2.60
CA HIS A 152 -16.53 9.39 3.92
C HIS A 152 -15.85 8.47 4.94
N PHE A 153 -14.96 7.60 4.51
CA PHE A 153 -14.14 6.80 5.43
C PHE A 153 -12.96 7.60 5.97
N SER A 154 -12.56 7.24 7.19
CA SER A 154 -11.43 7.85 7.89
C SER A 154 -10.10 7.53 7.20
N LEU A 155 -9.23 8.53 7.08
CA LEU A 155 -7.84 8.37 6.65
C LEU A 155 -6.86 8.27 7.84
N THR A 156 -7.39 8.28 9.08
CA THR A 156 -6.61 8.07 10.31
C THR A 156 -6.80 6.67 10.90
N LYS A 157 -7.67 5.86 10.29
CA LYS A 157 -7.93 4.47 10.65
C LYS A 157 -7.97 3.62 9.39
N TRP A 158 -7.41 2.43 9.45
CA TRP A 158 -7.25 1.51 8.30
C TRP A 158 -8.28 0.38 8.27
N ASN A 159 -9.45 0.58 8.88
CA ASN A 159 -10.51 -0.42 9.05
C ASN A 159 -11.87 -0.03 8.43
N TYR A 160 -11.89 0.97 7.54
CA TYR A 160 -13.11 1.51 6.91
C TYR A 160 -14.10 2.15 7.91
N SER A 161 -13.65 2.62 9.06
CA SER A 161 -14.47 3.44 9.94
C SER A 161 -14.88 4.74 9.25
N LEU A 162 -16.09 5.20 9.50
CA LEU A 162 -16.53 6.51 9.01
C LEU A 162 -15.72 7.65 9.63
N LYS A 163 -15.61 8.75 8.92
CA LYS A 163 -15.15 10.02 9.50
C LYS A 163 -16.12 10.46 10.58
N PRO A 164 -15.64 11.13 11.64
CA PRO A 164 -16.55 11.84 12.55
C PRO A 164 -17.43 12.80 11.75
N PHE A 165 -18.68 12.95 12.15
CA PHE A 165 -19.53 14.02 11.61
C PHE A 165 -18.99 15.35 12.14
N GLU A 166 -18.71 16.28 11.26
CA GLU A 166 -18.45 17.69 11.60
C GLU A 166 -19.74 18.41 11.92
#